data_58f556d5e1df2ea9d61cdccf805428e8
#
_entry.id   58f556d5e1df2ea9d61cdccf805428e8
#
_cell.length_a   1.000
_cell.length_b   1.000
_cell.length_c   1.000
_cell.angle_alpha   90.00
_cell.angle_beta   90.00
_cell.angle_gamma   90.00
#
_symmetry.space_group_name_H-M   'P 1'
#
loop_
_entity.id
_entity.type
_entity.pdbx_description
1 polymer ?
#
loop_
_entity_poly.entity_id
_entity_poly.type
_entity_poly.pdbx_seq_one_letter_code
_entity_poly.pdbx_strand_id
1 'polypeptide(L)'
;MTTITAYLTFNGNCREAMQYYQKCLGGRLVFQTVGESPLSEKMSAKMKKYIVHSELKNPNVVLFASDMVGQKTLLKGNSVSLALNCRSEKELKKYYKSLSTDGEQTHPPEETYWGAVFGSLKDKFGINWLLNYQRKSKKKF
;
A
#
# COMPACT_ATOMS: atom_id res chain seq x y z
N MET A 1 14.62 -17.88 -6.56
CA MET A 1 13.34 -18.12 -5.87
C MET A 1 12.25 -17.24 -6.47
N THR A 2 11.14 -17.84 -6.86
CA THR A 2 9.99 -17.10 -7.39
C THR A 2 9.22 -16.44 -6.25
N THR A 3 8.88 -15.17 -6.39
CA THR A 3 8.12 -14.43 -5.37
C THR A 3 6.99 -13.66 -6.03
N ILE A 4 6.00 -13.29 -5.22
CA ILE A 4 4.94 -12.39 -5.63
C ILE A 4 5.09 -11.12 -4.80
N THR A 5 5.10 -9.96 -5.47
CA THR A 5 5.23 -8.67 -4.83
C THR A 5 4.06 -7.79 -5.24
N ALA A 6 3.51 -7.05 -4.28
CA ALA A 6 2.49 -6.06 -4.58
C ALA A 6 3.10 -4.93 -5.40
N TYR A 7 2.49 -4.63 -6.52
CA TYR A 7 2.92 -3.53 -7.39
C TYR A 7 1.73 -2.58 -7.58
N LEU A 8 1.87 -1.36 -7.08
CA LEU A 8 0.82 -0.37 -7.13
C LEU A 8 1.04 0.59 -8.30
N THR A 9 -0.04 1.06 -8.89
CA THR A 9 0.02 2.02 -9.98
C THR A 9 -0.73 3.27 -9.57
N PHE A 10 -0.10 4.41 -9.79
CA PHE A 10 -0.66 5.73 -9.51
C PHE A 10 -0.65 6.58 -10.77
N ASN A 11 -1.36 7.69 -10.74
CA ASN A 11 -1.43 8.60 -11.89
C ASN A 11 -0.87 9.96 -11.52
N GLY A 12 0.46 10.01 -11.35
CA GLY A 12 1.18 11.24 -11.04
C GLY A 12 1.44 11.48 -9.56
N ASN A 13 0.84 10.69 -8.67
CA ASN A 13 0.97 10.87 -7.21
C ASN A 13 1.67 9.70 -6.51
N CYS A 14 2.46 8.92 -7.23
CA CYS A 14 3.18 7.79 -6.65
C CYS A 14 4.11 8.22 -5.52
N ARG A 15 4.86 9.30 -5.70
CA ARG A 15 5.79 9.80 -4.67
C ARG A 15 5.05 10.10 -3.36
N GLU A 16 3.96 10.84 -3.45
CA GLU A 16 3.16 11.18 -2.28
C GLU A 16 2.60 9.93 -1.58
N ALA A 17 2.07 9.01 -2.37
CA ALA A 17 1.49 7.77 -1.84
C ALA A 17 2.55 6.93 -1.13
N MET A 18 3.70 6.72 -1.76
CA MET A 18 4.75 5.88 -1.18
C MET A 18 5.39 6.52 0.05
N GLN A 19 5.51 7.84 0.09
CA GLN A 19 5.95 8.55 1.30
C GLN A 19 4.95 8.35 2.43
N TYR A 20 3.66 8.39 2.13
CA TYR A 20 2.61 8.12 3.10
C TYR A 20 2.71 6.68 3.65
N TYR A 21 2.90 5.69 2.78
CA TYR A 21 3.05 4.31 3.22
C TYR A 21 4.30 4.11 4.06
N GLN A 22 5.39 4.80 3.73
CA GLN A 22 6.60 4.76 4.56
C GLN A 22 6.32 5.33 5.95
N LYS A 23 5.57 6.42 6.03
CA LYS A 23 5.19 7.01 7.31
C LYS A 23 4.34 6.06 8.15
N CYS A 24 3.41 5.34 7.51
CA CYS A 24 2.52 4.41 8.21
C CYS A 24 3.20 3.10 8.60
N LEU A 25 4.01 2.54 7.72
CA LEU A 25 4.52 1.17 7.84
C LEU A 25 6.01 1.12 8.17
N GLY A 26 6.73 2.20 7.99
CA GLY A 26 8.18 2.23 8.15
C GLY A 26 8.90 1.58 6.97
N GLY A 27 10.20 1.58 7.02
CA GLY A 27 11.02 0.94 6.02
C GLY A 27 11.84 1.92 5.20
N ARG A 28 12.60 1.36 4.26
CA ARG A 28 13.44 2.11 3.36
C ARG A 28 12.69 2.33 2.04
N LEU A 29 12.63 3.59 1.63
CA LEU A 29 11.94 3.99 0.41
C LEU A 29 12.95 4.53 -0.59
N VAL A 30 12.91 4.02 -1.83
CA VAL A 30 13.75 4.51 -2.92
C VAL A 30 12.87 4.81 -4.13
N PHE A 31 13.25 5.84 -4.87
CA PHE A 31 12.56 6.28 -6.07
C PHE A 31 13.49 6.35 -7.26
N GLN A 32 12.94 6.06 -8.43
CA GLN A 32 13.57 6.35 -9.71
C GLN A 32 12.57 7.16 -10.54
N THR A 33 12.97 8.34 -10.98
CA THR A 33 12.09 9.20 -11.77
C THR A 33 12.18 8.89 -13.26
N VAL A 34 11.16 9.31 -14.00
CA VAL A 34 11.18 9.24 -15.46
C VAL A 34 12.36 10.04 -16.02
N GLY A 35 12.69 11.18 -15.41
CA GLY A 35 13.82 12.02 -15.83
C GLY A 35 15.18 11.33 -15.72
N GLU A 36 15.30 10.34 -14.82
CA GLU A 36 16.52 9.55 -14.66
C GLU A 36 16.54 8.30 -15.54
N SER A 37 15.48 8.07 -16.31
CA SER A 37 15.34 6.88 -17.14
C SER A 37 15.61 7.18 -18.61
N PRO A 38 15.83 6.16 -19.46
CA PRO A 38 15.95 6.35 -20.89
C PRO A 38 14.74 6.98 -21.57
N LEU A 39 13.58 6.99 -20.90
CA LEU A 39 12.35 7.61 -21.41
C LEU A 39 12.40 9.14 -21.35
N SER A 40 13.36 9.74 -20.65
CA SER A 40 13.37 11.16 -20.34
C SER A 40 13.42 12.06 -21.58
N GLU A 41 14.08 11.64 -22.64
CA GLU A 41 14.28 12.47 -23.83
C GLU A 41 12.96 12.82 -24.54
N LYS A 42 11.94 11.97 -24.40
CA LYS A 42 10.66 12.12 -25.09
C LYS A 42 9.58 12.69 -24.18
N MET A 43 9.92 13.02 -22.95
CA MET A 43 8.92 13.41 -21.95
C MET A 43 8.98 14.90 -21.66
N SER A 44 7.80 15.48 -21.34
CA SER A 44 7.70 16.86 -20.88
C SER A 44 8.38 17.05 -19.53
N ALA A 45 8.67 18.30 -19.16
CA ALA A 45 9.24 18.61 -17.85
C ALA A 45 8.36 18.08 -16.70
N LYS A 46 7.03 18.15 -16.87
CA LYS A 46 6.08 17.64 -15.88
C LYS A 46 6.20 16.12 -15.74
N MET A 47 6.28 15.41 -16.87
CA MET A 47 6.36 13.94 -16.88
C MET A 47 7.68 13.43 -16.32
N LYS A 48 8.76 14.21 -16.43
CA LYS A 48 10.06 13.82 -15.90
C LYS A 48 10.06 13.68 -14.39
N LYS A 49 9.13 14.30 -13.69
CA LYS A 49 8.98 14.19 -12.23
C LYS A 49 8.24 12.96 -11.81
N TYR A 50 7.56 12.30 -12.71
CA TYR A 50 6.81 11.07 -12.42
C TYR A 50 7.77 9.96 -12.01
N ILE A 51 7.26 9.05 -11.21
CA ILE A 51 8.04 7.90 -10.70
C ILE A 51 7.89 6.74 -11.66
N VAL A 52 9.02 6.31 -12.23
CA VAL A 52 9.05 5.14 -13.11
C VAL A 52 9.15 3.86 -12.31
N HIS A 53 9.70 3.93 -11.10
CA HIS A 53 9.77 2.79 -10.19
C HIS A 53 10.05 3.28 -8.77
N SER A 54 9.43 2.66 -7.80
CA SER A 54 9.72 2.88 -6.39
C SER A 54 9.61 1.59 -5.61
N GLU A 55 10.33 1.53 -4.49
CA GLU A 55 10.33 0.36 -3.61
C GLU A 55 10.31 0.81 -2.17
N LEU A 56 9.39 0.26 -1.40
CA LEU A 56 9.34 0.41 0.05
C LEU A 56 9.58 -0.96 0.65
N LYS A 57 10.65 -1.09 1.41
CA LYS A 57 11.05 -2.38 1.99
C LYS A 57 11.36 -2.24 3.48
N ASN A 58 10.81 -3.15 4.25
CA ASN A 58 11.25 -3.48 5.60
C ASN A 58 11.22 -5.01 5.73
N PRO A 59 11.63 -5.60 6.86
CA PRO A 59 11.70 -7.07 6.94
C PRO A 59 10.39 -7.80 6.63
N ASN A 60 9.25 -7.13 6.79
CA ASN A 60 7.95 -7.79 6.66
C ASN A 60 7.07 -7.19 5.56
N VAL A 61 7.50 -6.09 4.93
CA VAL A 61 6.70 -5.38 3.92
C VAL A 61 7.55 -5.10 2.70
N VAL A 62 7.03 -5.45 1.54
CA VAL A 62 7.63 -5.08 0.26
C VAL A 62 6.52 -4.54 -0.62
N LEU A 63 6.59 -3.25 -0.95
CA LEU A 63 5.66 -2.60 -1.86
C LEU A 63 6.44 -1.95 -2.99
N PHE A 64 6.08 -2.26 -4.22
CA PHE A 64 6.60 -1.57 -5.39
C PHE A 64 5.50 -0.70 -5.97
N ALA A 65 5.88 0.38 -6.62
CA ALA A 65 4.90 1.27 -7.23
C ALA A 65 5.52 2.15 -8.31
N SER A 66 4.69 2.59 -9.21
CA SER A 66 5.08 3.58 -10.21
C SER A 66 3.89 4.44 -10.59
N ASP A 67 4.18 5.53 -11.30
CA ASP A 67 3.15 6.31 -11.97
C ASP A 67 2.89 5.75 -13.36
N MET A 68 1.66 5.89 -13.84
CA MET A 68 1.32 5.59 -15.23
C MET A 68 2.03 6.59 -16.14
N VAL A 69 2.60 6.07 -17.22
CA VAL A 69 3.20 6.91 -18.25
C VAL A 69 2.55 6.55 -19.57
N GLY A 70 1.93 7.54 -20.22
CA GLY A 70 1.32 7.34 -21.54
C GLY A 70 -0.06 6.72 -21.55
N GLN A 71 -0.67 6.46 -20.41
CA GLN A 71 -2.03 5.96 -20.31
C GLN A 71 -2.97 7.06 -19.83
N LYS A 72 -4.23 7.01 -20.25
CA LYS A 72 -5.19 8.06 -19.95
C LYS A 72 -6.02 7.81 -18.69
N THR A 73 -6.29 6.55 -18.35
CA THR A 73 -7.21 6.19 -17.27
C THR A 73 -6.65 5.12 -16.38
N LEU A 74 -6.70 5.36 -15.08
CA LEU A 74 -6.36 4.38 -14.07
C LEU A 74 -7.65 3.85 -13.45
N LEU A 75 -7.87 2.54 -13.58
CA LEU A 75 -9.00 1.85 -12.96
C LEU A 75 -8.51 1.13 -11.70
N LYS A 76 -8.92 1.62 -10.54
CA LYS A 76 -8.45 1.07 -9.27
C LYS A 76 -9.18 -0.21 -8.87
N GLY A 77 -10.50 -0.23 -9.06
CA GLY A 77 -11.31 -1.40 -8.73
C GLY A 77 -11.35 -1.72 -7.24
N ASN A 78 -11.90 -2.87 -6.90
CA ASN A 78 -12.01 -3.31 -5.51
C ASN A 78 -11.86 -4.82 -5.33
N SER A 79 -11.31 -5.51 -6.33
CA SER A 79 -11.18 -6.97 -6.27
C SER A 79 -9.90 -7.44 -5.59
N VAL A 80 -8.94 -6.54 -5.37
CA VAL A 80 -7.68 -6.88 -4.73
C VAL A 80 -7.47 -5.97 -3.52
N SER A 81 -7.06 -6.57 -2.41
CA SER A 81 -6.71 -5.84 -1.20
C SER A 81 -5.34 -6.27 -0.72
N LEU A 82 -4.63 -5.38 -0.07
CA LEU A 82 -3.38 -5.71 0.60
C LEU A 82 -3.71 -6.13 2.03
N ALA A 83 -3.28 -7.31 2.44
CA ALA A 83 -3.55 -7.83 3.76
C ALA A 83 -2.35 -7.57 4.67
N LEU A 84 -2.58 -6.83 5.74
CA LEU A 84 -1.57 -6.56 6.76
C LEU A 84 -1.88 -7.45 7.97
N ASN A 85 -1.03 -8.44 8.20
CA ASN A 85 -1.20 -9.36 9.31
C ASN A 85 -0.41 -8.85 10.51
N CYS A 86 -1.12 -8.40 11.53
CA CYS A 86 -0.54 -7.73 12.68
C CYS A 86 -0.23 -8.71 13.81
N ARG A 87 0.71 -8.35 14.66
CA ARG A 87 1.16 -9.22 15.75
C ARG A 87 0.37 -9.01 17.04
N SER A 88 -0.41 -7.95 17.11
CA SER A 88 -1.25 -7.64 18.27
C SER A 88 -2.44 -6.81 17.85
N GLU A 89 -3.46 -6.79 18.71
CA GLU A 89 -4.63 -5.93 18.50
C GLU A 89 -4.25 -4.46 18.55
N LYS A 90 -3.35 -4.09 19.46
CA LYS A 90 -2.85 -2.72 19.58
C LYS A 90 -2.16 -2.26 18.30
N GLU A 91 -1.33 -3.12 17.72
CA GLU A 91 -0.64 -2.83 16.46
C GLU A 91 -1.63 -2.68 15.31
N LEU A 92 -2.63 -3.57 15.24
CA LEU A 92 -3.67 -3.50 14.22
C LEU A 92 -4.40 -2.16 14.27
N LYS A 93 -4.83 -1.75 15.46
CA LYS A 93 -5.58 -0.49 15.62
C LYS A 93 -4.72 0.72 15.26
N LYS A 94 -3.43 0.67 15.57
CA LYS A 94 -2.48 1.73 15.22
C LYS A 94 -2.37 1.88 13.70
N TYR A 95 -2.11 0.77 12.99
CA TYR A 95 -2.02 0.80 11.53
C TYR A 95 -3.33 1.17 10.88
N TYR A 96 -4.44 0.66 11.41
CA TYR A 96 -5.76 0.99 10.88
C TYR A 96 -6.03 2.48 10.93
N LYS A 97 -5.74 3.10 12.06
CA LYS A 97 -5.91 4.55 12.24
C LYS A 97 -5.05 5.33 11.25
N SER A 98 -3.78 4.96 11.13
CA SER A 98 -2.85 5.65 10.25
C SER A 98 -3.25 5.52 8.78
N LEU A 99 -3.53 4.30 8.33
CA LEU A 99 -3.85 4.02 6.93
C LEU A 99 -5.21 4.57 6.52
N SER A 100 -6.17 4.67 7.43
CA SER A 100 -7.51 5.16 7.12
C SER A 100 -7.64 6.69 7.19
N THR A 101 -6.58 7.40 7.59
CA THR A 101 -6.60 8.87 7.66
C THR A 101 -6.91 9.45 6.28
N ASP A 102 -7.94 10.29 6.23
CA ASP A 102 -8.47 10.91 5.00
C ASP A 102 -8.93 9.90 3.95
N GLY A 103 -9.08 8.65 4.34
CA GLY A 103 -9.63 7.59 3.52
C GLY A 103 -11.02 7.18 4.00
N GLU A 104 -11.37 5.93 3.77
CA GLU A 104 -12.66 5.38 4.12
C GLU A 104 -12.51 4.16 5.01
N GLN A 105 -13.17 4.18 6.17
CA GLN A 105 -13.24 3.02 7.05
C GLN A 105 -14.38 2.11 6.58
N THR A 106 -14.08 1.17 5.70
CA THR A 106 -15.10 0.29 5.14
C THR A 106 -15.62 -0.72 6.15
N HIS A 107 -14.76 -1.16 7.07
CA HIS A 107 -15.16 -2.07 8.15
C HIS A 107 -14.23 -1.84 9.34
N PRO A 108 -14.67 -1.10 10.38
CA PRO A 108 -13.83 -0.86 11.55
C PRO A 108 -13.39 -2.14 12.23
N PRO A 109 -12.23 -2.16 12.90
CA PRO A 109 -11.72 -3.37 13.56
C PRO A 109 -12.72 -3.92 14.58
N GLU A 110 -13.04 -5.21 14.45
CA GLU A 110 -13.89 -5.90 15.40
C GLU A 110 -13.49 -7.37 15.51
N GLU A 111 -13.94 -8.00 16.59
CA GLU A 111 -13.68 -9.42 16.79
C GLU A 111 -14.54 -10.26 15.86
N THR A 112 -13.92 -11.30 15.33
CA THR A 112 -14.63 -12.30 14.53
C THR A 112 -14.98 -13.50 15.40
N TYR A 113 -15.92 -14.34 14.92
CA TYR A 113 -16.32 -15.52 15.66
C TYR A 113 -15.20 -16.59 15.73
N TRP A 114 -14.19 -16.51 14.86
CA TRP A 114 -13.08 -17.47 14.87
C TRP A 114 -11.88 -16.98 15.70
N GLY A 115 -12.03 -15.92 16.48
CA GLY A 115 -10.99 -15.46 17.40
C GLY A 115 -9.95 -14.53 16.83
N ALA A 116 -10.26 -13.88 15.71
CA ALA A 116 -9.40 -12.87 15.13
C ALA A 116 -9.97 -11.47 15.36
N VAL A 117 -9.13 -10.46 15.19
CA VAL A 117 -9.57 -9.07 15.03
C VAL A 117 -9.34 -8.70 13.58
N PHE A 118 -10.34 -8.13 12.94
CA PHE A 118 -10.33 -7.88 11.51
C PHE A 118 -10.90 -6.50 11.21
N GLY A 119 -10.31 -5.81 10.26
CA GLY A 119 -10.82 -4.54 9.74
C GLY A 119 -10.44 -4.36 8.29
N SER A 120 -11.18 -3.51 7.61
CA SER A 120 -10.87 -3.14 6.24
C SER A 120 -11.03 -1.65 6.04
N LEU A 121 -10.28 -1.11 5.08
CA LEU A 121 -10.32 0.29 4.76
C LEU A 121 -9.93 0.51 3.30
N LYS A 122 -10.28 1.68 2.80
CA LYS A 122 -9.74 2.20 1.54
C LYS A 122 -8.94 3.45 1.91
N ASP A 123 -7.65 3.46 1.60
CA ASP A 123 -6.84 4.61 1.96
C ASP A 123 -7.14 5.82 1.05
N LYS A 124 -6.57 6.98 1.39
CA LYS A 124 -6.83 8.20 0.65
C LYS A 124 -6.36 8.16 -0.80
N PHE A 125 -5.53 7.20 -1.15
CA PHE A 125 -5.08 7.00 -2.53
C PHE A 125 -5.92 5.95 -3.27
N GLY A 126 -6.93 5.38 -2.62
CA GLY A 126 -7.84 4.43 -3.23
C GLY A 126 -7.39 2.97 -3.19
N ILE A 127 -6.39 2.66 -2.41
CA ILE A 127 -5.90 1.28 -2.23
C ILE A 127 -6.68 0.62 -1.10
N ASN A 128 -7.13 -0.60 -1.33
CA ASN A 128 -7.88 -1.37 -0.35
C ASN A 128 -6.95 -2.16 0.55
N TRP A 129 -7.20 -2.09 1.86
CA TRP A 129 -6.42 -2.79 2.87
C TRP A 129 -7.31 -3.64 3.74
N LEU A 130 -6.83 -4.83 4.07
CA LEU A 130 -7.40 -5.68 5.10
C LEU A 130 -6.37 -5.79 6.23
N LEU A 131 -6.81 -5.59 7.47
CA LEU A 131 -5.94 -5.76 8.62
C LEU A 131 -6.47 -6.91 9.44
N ASN A 132 -5.57 -7.80 9.84
CA ASN A 132 -5.93 -9.01 10.56
C ASN A 132 -4.95 -9.25 11.70
N TYR A 133 -5.50 -9.63 12.85
CA TYR A 133 -4.73 -10.13 13.96
C TYR A 133 -5.38 -11.41 14.46
N GLN A 134 -4.67 -12.51 14.34
CA GLN A 134 -5.15 -13.79 14.84
C GLN A 134 -4.73 -13.92 16.30
N ARG A 135 -5.72 -13.93 17.20
CA ARG A 135 -5.43 -14.16 18.61
C ARG A 135 -4.84 -15.56 18.80
N LYS A 136 -3.93 -15.69 19.77
CA LYS A 136 -3.42 -17.00 20.15
C LYS A 136 -4.59 -17.82 20.69
N SER A 137 -5.00 -18.82 19.93
CA SER A 137 -6.06 -19.71 20.31
C SER A 137 -5.46 -21.00 20.84
N LYS A 138 -6.07 -21.56 21.90
CA LYS A 138 -5.71 -22.88 22.39
C LYS A 138 -6.23 -23.98 21.44
N LYS A 139 -7.14 -23.63 20.54
CA LYS A 139 -7.69 -24.57 19.55
C LYS A 139 -7.17 -24.20 18.17
N LYS A 140 -6.65 -25.20 17.47
CA LYS A 140 -6.32 -25.07 16.05
C LYS A 140 -7.55 -25.45 15.23
N PHE A 141 -7.78 -24.67 14.21
CA PHE A 141 -8.82 -25.01 13.23
C PHE A 141 -8.32 -26.09 12.31
#